data_6dd1eaacc60d17ee07312768bf8f2568
#
_entry.id   6dd1eaacc60d17ee07312768bf8f2568
#
_cell.length_a   1.000
_cell.length_b   1.000
_cell.length_c   1.000
_cell.angle_alpha   90.00
_cell.angle_beta   90.00
_cell.angle_gamma   90.00
#
_symmetry.space_group_name_H-M   'P 1'
#
loop_
_entity.id
_entity.type
_entity.pdbx_description
1 polymer ?
#
loop_
_entity_poly.entity_id
_entity_poly.type
_entity_poly.pdbx_seq_one_letter_code
_entity_poly.pdbx_strand_id
1 'polypeptide(L)'
;MINVGINGFGRIGRNFFRASLTNPEINIVGINDLTPNETLAHLLKYDSILGRLGLEVTFTDDSITVDGKTIKVFSERDPANLPWALLKADVVLESTGHFTKAADAGKHISAGAKKVIISAPASDEDITIVMGVNHEKYDPANHHIISNASCTTNCLAPMAKVLNDNWGIVKGLMTTIHAYTNDQVILDFPHKDLRRARAAAINMIPTSTGAAKAIALVLPELKGKLDGYAMRVPIPTGSATDLTVELAKEATVAEINAAMKAAANGALKGYLTYTEDPIVSSDIVTDPSSCIFDSGLTKVIGNQVKIVGWYDNEWGYSNRLVDLISYVGKTL
;
A
#
# COMPACT_ATOMS: atom_id res chain seq x y z
N MET A 1 -22.06 -3.36 -7.78
CA MET A 1 -21.31 -2.13 -7.46
C MET A 1 -21.08 -2.14 -5.97
N ILE A 2 -19.84 -1.96 -5.53
CA ILE A 2 -19.41 -2.06 -4.12
C ILE A 2 -19.47 -0.66 -3.53
N ASN A 3 -20.27 -0.46 -2.49
CA ASN A 3 -20.35 0.82 -1.77
C ASN A 3 -19.19 0.95 -0.78
N VAL A 4 -18.35 1.96 -0.99
CA VAL A 4 -17.14 2.15 -0.20
C VAL A 4 -17.22 3.45 0.60
N GLY A 5 -17.05 3.34 1.93
CA GLY A 5 -16.77 4.47 2.80
C GLY A 5 -15.26 4.68 2.93
N ILE A 6 -14.81 5.93 3.00
CA ILE A 6 -13.39 6.27 3.24
C ILE A 6 -13.29 6.96 4.59
N ASN A 7 -12.54 6.37 5.53
CA ASN A 7 -12.19 7.02 6.79
C ASN A 7 -10.73 7.49 6.74
N GLY A 8 -10.50 8.79 6.72
CA GLY A 8 -9.22 9.43 6.47
C GLY A 8 -9.00 9.79 5.00
N PHE A 9 -9.10 11.06 4.66
CA PHE A 9 -8.92 11.56 3.30
C PHE A 9 -7.57 12.26 3.13
N GLY A 10 -6.55 11.66 3.76
CA GLY A 10 -5.12 12.01 3.62
C GLY A 10 -4.54 11.59 2.27
N ARG A 11 -3.21 11.42 2.20
CA ARG A 11 -2.54 10.99 0.95
C ARG A 11 -3.17 9.73 0.37
N ILE A 12 -3.24 8.64 1.16
CA ILE A 12 -3.73 7.34 0.67
C ILE A 12 -5.24 7.39 0.34
N GLY A 13 -6.07 8.00 1.19
CA GLY A 13 -7.50 8.13 0.91
C GLY A 13 -7.78 8.87 -0.40
N ARG A 14 -7.06 9.98 -0.69
CA ARG A 14 -7.20 10.72 -1.95
C ARG A 14 -6.61 9.99 -3.15
N ASN A 15 -5.46 9.33 -2.99
CA ASN A 15 -4.89 8.49 -4.06
C ASN A 15 -5.82 7.32 -4.40
N PHE A 16 -6.36 6.63 -3.40
CA PHE A 16 -7.37 5.59 -3.59
C PHE A 16 -8.61 6.14 -4.32
N PHE A 17 -9.12 7.29 -3.87
CA PHE A 17 -10.26 7.94 -4.55
C PHE A 17 -9.96 8.17 -6.03
N ARG A 18 -8.80 8.78 -6.35
CA ARG A 18 -8.40 9.02 -7.75
C ARG A 18 -8.24 7.73 -8.54
N ALA A 19 -7.62 6.70 -7.96
CA ALA A 19 -7.45 5.40 -8.61
C ALA A 19 -8.79 4.68 -8.85
N SER A 20 -9.77 4.87 -7.95
CA SER A 20 -11.10 4.25 -8.06
C SER A 20 -11.99 4.90 -9.13
N LEU A 21 -11.68 6.10 -9.60
CA LEU A 21 -12.51 6.81 -10.61
C LEU A 21 -12.66 6.06 -11.93
N THR A 22 -11.68 5.23 -12.28
CA THR A 22 -11.72 4.41 -13.51
C THR A 22 -12.29 3.01 -13.29
N ASN A 23 -12.64 2.65 -12.05
CA ASN A 23 -13.19 1.34 -11.71
C ASN A 23 -14.71 1.41 -11.52
N PRO A 24 -15.52 0.90 -12.48
CA PRO A 24 -16.98 0.98 -12.42
C PRO A 24 -17.60 0.10 -11.33
N GLU A 25 -16.84 -0.81 -10.71
CA GLU A 25 -17.33 -1.67 -9.63
C GLU A 25 -17.39 -0.92 -8.28
N ILE A 26 -16.63 0.19 -8.13
CA ILE A 26 -16.50 0.93 -6.87
C ILE A 26 -17.40 2.18 -6.88
N ASN A 27 -18.18 2.34 -5.83
CA ASN A 27 -19.02 3.50 -5.58
C ASN A 27 -18.66 4.13 -4.23
N ILE A 28 -18.02 5.30 -4.23
CA ILE A 28 -17.74 6.01 -2.97
C ILE A 28 -19.03 6.63 -2.46
N VAL A 29 -19.47 6.20 -1.27
CA VAL A 29 -20.75 6.61 -0.66
C VAL A 29 -20.58 7.64 0.46
N GLY A 30 -19.39 7.78 1.03
CA GLY A 30 -19.10 8.74 2.07
C GLY A 30 -17.62 8.85 2.37
N ILE A 31 -17.21 10.00 2.85
CA ILE A 31 -15.85 10.31 3.29
C ILE A 31 -15.95 10.83 4.72
N ASN A 32 -15.04 10.42 5.60
CA ASN A 32 -14.86 11.00 6.92
C ASN A 32 -13.43 11.53 7.07
N ASP A 33 -13.31 12.81 7.43
CA ASP A 33 -12.03 13.43 7.79
C ASP A 33 -12.30 14.64 8.70
N LEU A 34 -11.35 14.98 9.56
CA LEU A 34 -11.48 16.11 10.49
C LEU A 34 -11.09 17.45 9.86
N THR A 35 -10.55 17.43 8.65
CA THR A 35 -10.13 18.60 7.88
C THR A 35 -11.34 19.25 7.20
N PRO A 36 -11.42 20.59 7.13
CA PRO A 36 -12.51 21.28 6.41
C PRO A 36 -12.64 20.85 4.94
N ASN A 37 -13.88 20.73 4.44
CA ASN A 37 -14.18 20.28 3.09
C ASN A 37 -13.54 21.12 2.00
N GLU A 38 -13.38 22.42 2.19
CA GLU A 38 -12.63 23.31 1.30
C GLU A 38 -11.21 22.80 1.07
N THR A 39 -10.51 22.48 2.15
CA THR A 39 -9.13 21.97 2.09
C THR A 39 -9.08 20.58 1.45
N LEU A 40 -10.02 19.68 1.81
CA LEU A 40 -10.10 18.34 1.22
C LEU A 40 -10.35 18.40 -0.29
N ALA A 41 -11.28 19.23 -0.73
CA ALA A 41 -11.59 19.43 -2.15
C ALA A 41 -10.41 20.05 -2.91
N HIS A 42 -9.73 21.04 -2.31
CA HIS A 42 -8.54 21.64 -2.88
C HIS A 42 -7.42 20.62 -3.08
N LEU A 43 -7.11 19.82 -2.03
CA LEU A 43 -6.06 18.81 -2.08
C LEU A 43 -6.43 17.58 -2.94
N LEU A 44 -7.72 17.31 -3.16
CA LEU A 44 -8.16 16.34 -4.14
C LEU A 44 -7.93 16.83 -5.58
N LYS A 45 -8.22 18.12 -5.83
CA LYS A 45 -8.08 18.75 -7.14
C LYS A 45 -6.63 18.96 -7.54
N TYR A 46 -5.77 19.37 -6.60
CA TYR A 46 -4.36 19.69 -6.83
C TYR A 46 -3.48 18.80 -5.96
N ASP A 47 -2.58 18.10 -6.61
CA ASP A 47 -1.62 17.22 -5.95
C ASP A 47 -0.22 17.51 -6.49
N SER A 48 0.76 17.67 -5.59
CA SER A 48 2.13 18.02 -5.97
C SER A 48 2.85 16.92 -6.75
N ILE A 49 2.38 15.67 -6.64
CA ILE A 49 2.97 14.50 -7.31
C ILE A 49 2.11 14.11 -8.51
N LEU A 50 0.81 13.86 -8.28
CA LEU A 50 -0.12 13.39 -9.32
C LEU A 50 -0.62 14.52 -10.24
N GLY A 51 -0.31 15.77 -9.91
CA GLY A 51 -0.81 16.91 -10.65
C GLY A 51 -2.30 17.17 -10.47
N ARG A 52 -2.87 17.96 -11.37
CA ARG A 52 -4.27 18.33 -11.35
C ARG A 52 -5.17 17.16 -11.74
N LEU A 53 -6.27 16.95 -11.01
CA LEU A 53 -7.20 15.85 -11.24
C LEU A 53 -7.88 15.89 -12.63
N GLY A 54 -8.03 17.06 -13.22
CA GLY A 54 -8.66 17.21 -14.56
C GLY A 54 -10.19 17.14 -14.55
N LEU A 55 -10.82 16.86 -13.42
CA LEU A 55 -12.28 16.86 -13.22
C LEU A 55 -12.70 18.10 -12.44
N GLU A 56 -13.96 18.48 -12.56
CA GLU A 56 -14.54 19.52 -11.72
C GLU A 56 -14.66 19.02 -10.28
N VAL A 57 -14.18 19.82 -9.32
CA VAL A 57 -14.30 19.53 -7.89
C VAL A 57 -14.87 20.75 -7.21
N THR A 58 -16.03 20.58 -6.57
CA THR A 58 -16.71 21.60 -5.75
C THR A 58 -17.01 21.04 -4.37
N PHE A 59 -17.36 21.89 -3.41
CA PHE A 59 -17.67 21.48 -2.05
C PHE A 59 -18.79 22.31 -1.45
N THR A 60 -19.41 21.76 -0.41
CA THR A 60 -20.30 22.43 0.52
C THR A 60 -19.84 22.11 1.96
N ASP A 61 -20.55 22.60 2.96
CA ASP A 61 -20.23 22.31 4.37
C ASP A 61 -20.32 20.81 4.71
N ASP A 62 -21.10 20.03 3.94
CA ASP A 62 -21.38 18.61 4.22
C ASP A 62 -21.07 17.65 3.06
N SER A 63 -20.47 18.15 1.99
CA SER A 63 -20.20 17.31 0.81
C SER A 63 -19.05 17.81 -0.06
N ILE A 64 -18.51 16.89 -0.87
CA ILE A 64 -17.63 17.16 -2.01
C ILE A 64 -18.30 16.60 -3.26
N THR A 65 -18.31 17.38 -4.33
CA THR A 65 -18.85 16.95 -5.65
C THR A 65 -17.69 16.85 -6.63
N VAL A 66 -17.56 15.69 -7.28
CA VAL A 66 -16.55 15.43 -8.31
C VAL A 66 -17.28 15.01 -9.58
N ASP A 67 -17.09 15.75 -10.66
CA ASP A 67 -17.71 15.51 -11.97
C ASP A 67 -19.23 15.26 -11.87
N GLY A 68 -19.91 16.12 -11.11
CA GLY A 68 -21.36 16.05 -10.88
C GLY A 68 -21.81 15.01 -9.84
N LYS A 69 -20.95 14.12 -9.38
CA LYS A 69 -21.27 13.14 -8.33
C LYS A 69 -21.00 13.72 -6.94
N THR A 70 -22.05 13.90 -6.15
CA THR A 70 -21.95 14.42 -4.78
C THR A 70 -21.73 13.29 -3.77
N ILE A 71 -20.75 13.45 -2.90
CA ILE A 71 -20.35 12.51 -1.85
C ILE A 71 -20.46 13.23 -0.51
N LYS A 72 -21.17 12.65 0.44
CA LYS A 72 -21.26 13.19 1.80
C LYS A 72 -19.92 13.11 2.51
N VAL A 73 -19.61 14.19 3.25
CA VAL A 73 -18.39 14.27 4.07
C VAL A 73 -18.80 14.46 5.53
N PHE A 74 -18.21 13.67 6.39
CA PHE A 74 -18.41 13.68 7.83
C PHE A 74 -17.13 14.14 8.53
N SER A 75 -17.28 14.67 9.75
CA SER A 75 -16.15 15.08 10.62
C SER A 75 -16.30 14.45 12.00
N GLU A 76 -16.24 13.09 12.01
CA GLU A 76 -16.46 12.30 13.22
C GLU A 76 -15.14 11.67 13.70
N ARG A 77 -14.87 11.79 15.00
CA ARG A 77 -13.67 11.25 15.63
C ARG A 77 -13.77 9.76 15.96
N ASP A 78 -14.95 9.33 16.41
CA ASP A 78 -15.18 7.93 16.77
C ASP A 78 -15.85 7.19 15.60
N PRO A 79 -15.17 6.23 14.97
CA PRO A 79 -15.73 5.46 13.85
C PRO A 79 -17.07 4.79 14.13
N ALA A 80 -17.38 4.51 15.40
CA ALA A 80 -18.65 3.90 15.80
C ALA A 80 -19.88 4.79 15.52
N ASN A 81 -19.69 6.11 15.43
CA ASN A 81 -20.75 7.09 15.18
C ASN A 81 -20.97 7.40 13.70
N LEU A 82 -20.16 6.82 12.80
CA LEU A 82 -20.29 7.07 11.37
C LEU A 82 -21.51 6.34 10.80
N PRO A 83 -22.27 6.96 9.89
CA PRO A 83 -23.56 6.43 9.42
C PRO A 83 -23.40 5.40 8.29
N TRP A 84 -22.47 4.43 8.42
CA TRP A 84 -22.19 3.45 7.39
C TRP A 84 -23.40 2.58 7.04
N ALA A 85 -24.23 2.24 8.03
CA ALA A 85 -25.49 1.51 7.80
C ALA A 85 -26.47 2.30 6.91
N LEU A 86 -26.63 3.61 7.17
CA LEU A 86 -27.49 4.48 6.38
C LEU A 86 -26.99 4.64 4.93
N LEU A 87 -25.67 4.73 4.77
CA LEU A 87 -25.01 4.83 3.45
C LEU A 87 -24.91 3.49 2.74
N LYS A 88 -25.31 2.40 3.40
CA LYS A 88 -25.18 1.02 2.89
C LYS A 88 -23.75 0.72 2.45
N ALA A 89 -22.78 1.14 3.25
CA ALA A 89 -21.38 0.88 2.98
C ALA A 89 -21.09 -0.63 3.08
N ASP A 90 -20.63 -1.22 2.00
CA ASP A 90 -20.21 -2.62 1.97
C ASP A 90 -18.81 -2.77 2.57
N VAL A 91 -17.90 -1.87 2.19
CA VAL A 91 -16.51 -1.86 2.66
C VAL A 91 -16.18 -0.46 3.17
N VAL A 92 -15.47 -0.39 4.28
CA VAL A 92 -14.82 0.85 4.72
C VAL A 92 -13.31 0.73 4.52
N LEU A 93 -12.74 1.67 3.79
CA LEU A 93 -11.30 1.88 3.73
C LEU A 93 -10.88 2.73 4.94
N GLU A 94 -10.14 2.12 5.86
CA GLU A 94 -9.52 2.80 7.00
C GLU A 94 -8.13 3.31 6.59
N SER A 95 -8.01 4.60 6.35
CA SER A 95 -6.80 5.26 5.86
C SER A 95 -6.35 6.47 6.71
N THR A 96 -6.78 6.53 7.97
CA THR A 96 -6.33 7.56 8.92
C THR A 96 -4.92 7.29 9.46
N GLY A 97 -4.48 6.02 9.47
CA GLY A 97 -3.26 5.58 10.15
C GLY A 97 -3.39 5.47 11.68
N HIS A 98 -4.57 5.76 12.25
CA HIS A 98 -4.82 5.72 13.70
C HIS A 98 -5.48 4.42 14.15
N PHE A 99 -6.45 3.91 13.40
CA PHE A 99 -7.24 2.73 13.76
C PHE A 99 -6.66 1.46 13.11
N THR A 100 -5.42 1.12 13.49
CA THR A 100 -4.69 -0.03 12.93
C THR A 100 -4.83 -1.31 13.77
N LYS A 101 -5.47 -1.24 14.93
CA LYS A 101 -5.83 -2.42 15.73
C LYS A 101 -7.21 -2.91 15.32
N ALA A 102 -7.39 -4.23 15.26
CA ALA A 102 -8.69 -4.83 14.91
C ALA A 102 -9.84 -4.32 15.77
N ALA A 103 -9.64 -4.19 17.08
CA ALA A 103 -10.66 -3.67 17.99
C ALA A 103 -11.12 -2.24 17.66
N ASP A 104 -10.19 -1.39 17.20
CA ASP A 104 -10.49 0.00 16.86
C ASP A 104 -11.11 0.08 15.45
N ALA A 105 -10.57 -0.65 14.47
CA ALA A 105 -11.13 -0.73 13.12
C ALA A 105 -12.50 -1.42 13.11
N GLY A 106 -12.74 -2.37 14.02
CA GLY A 106 -14.02 -3.06 14.19
C GLY A 106 -15.20 -2.14 14.53
N LYS A 107 -14.93 -0.92 15.00
CA LYS A 107 -15.97 0.09 15.21
C LYS A 107 -16.72 0.44 13.93
N HIS A 108 -16.06 0.35 12.76
CA HIS A 108 -16.73 0.52 11.47
C HIS A 108 -17.76 -0.59 11.19
N ILE A 109 -17.47 -1.83 11.61
CA ILE A 109 -18.44 -2.94 11.53
C ILE A 109 -19.64 -2.64 12.43
N SER A 110 -19.39 -2.18 13.66
CA SER A 110 -20.47 -1.79 14.59
C SER A 110 -21.32 -0.64 14.04
N ALA A 111 -20.75 0.24 13.23
CA ALA A 111 -21.40 1.34 12.53
C ALA A 111 -22.16 0.90 11.26
N GLY A 112 -22.08 -0.39 10.88
CA GLY A 112 -22.85 -1.00 9.81
C GLY A 112 -22.11 -1.33 8.51
N ALA A 113 -20.79 -1.18 8.47
CA ALA A 113 -19.99 -1.70 7.37
C ALA A 113 -19.93 -3.25 7.42
N LYS A 114 -19.86 -3.92 6.27
CA LYS A 114 -19.72 -5.38 6.22
C LYS A 114 -18.27 -5.82 6.36
N LYS A 115 -17.33 -5.05 5.81
CA LYS A 115 -15.89 -5.29 5.85
C LYS A 115 -15.12 -4.00 6.09
N VAL A 116 -13.94 -4.14 6.69
CA VAL A 116 -12.98 -3.03 6.85
C VAL A 116 -11.65 -3.44 6.23
N ILE A 117 -11.09 -2.56 5.39
CA ILE A 117 -9.75 -2.71 4.85
C ILE A 117 -8.86 -1.62 5.44
N ILE A 118 -7.85 -2.03 6.21
CA ILE A 118 -6.88 -1.13 6.83
C ILE A 118 -5.73 -0.90 5.83
N SER A 119 -5.46 0.36 5.50
CA SER A 119 -4.39 0.76 4.57
C SER A 119 -3.03 0.89 5.25
N ALA A 120 -2.73 0.01 6.18
CA ALA A 120 -1.47 -0.04 6.94
C ALA A 120 -1.26 -1.44 7.50
N PRO A 121 -0.03 -1.79 7.95
CA PRO A 121 0.15 -2.95 8.82
C PRO A 121 -0.75 -2.84 10.04
N ALA A 122 -1.47 -3.91 10.35
CA ALA A 122 -2.44 -3.94 11.43
C ALA A 122 -1.98 -4.83 12.60
N SER A 123 -2.79 -4.89 13.65
CA SER A 123 -2.61 -5.79 14.79
C SER A 123 -3.95 -6.45 15.10
N ASP A 124 -3.89 -7.75 15.31
CA ASP A 124 -5.05 -8.61 15.66
C ASP A 124 -6.13 -8.63 14.55
N GLU A 125 -5.78 -8.25 13.32
CA GLU A 125 -6.64 -8.35 12.14
C GLU A 125 -6.94 -9.82 11.79
N ASP A 126 -8.08 -10.06 11.11
CA ASP A 126 -8.46 -11.42 10.72
C ASP A 126 -7.49 -11.98 9.66
N ILE A 127 -7.02 -11.15 8.75
CA ILE A 127 -6.03 -11.51 7.73
C ILE A 127 -5.28 -10.29 7.21
N THR A 128 -3.99 -10.48 6.93
CA THR A 128 -3.20 -9.56 6.10
C THR A 128 -3.09 -10.11 4.68
N ILE A 129 -3.47 -9.32 3.68
CA ILE A 129 -3.48 -9.71 2.26
C ILE A 129 -2.53 -8.86 1.44
N VAL A 130 -1.71 -9.53 0.64
CA VAL A 130 -0.98 -8.96 -0.49
C VAL A 130 -1.52 -9.59 -1.77
N MET A 131 -2.09 -8.75 -2.64
CA MET A 131 -2.66 -9.22 -3.91
C MET A 131 -1.60 -9.91 -4.78
N GLY A 132 -1.96 -11.03 -5.38
CA GLY A 132 -1.06 -11.90 -6.13
C GLY A 132 -0.24 -12.89 -5.28
N VAL A 133 -0.14 -12.67 -3.96
CA VAL A 133 0.68 -13.52 -3.06
C VAL A 133 -0.15 -14.49 -2.23
N ASN A 134 -1.19 -13.99 -1.54
CA ASN A 134 -2.02 -14.82 -0.64
C ASN A 134 -3.51 -14.43 -0.64
N HIS A 135 -3.97 -13.67 -1.63
CA HIS A 135 -5.35 -13.19 -1.66
C HIS A 135 -6.37 -14.33 -1.76
N GLU A 136 -6.00 -15.47 -2.32
CA GLU A 136 -6.81 -16.68 -2.37
C GLU A 136 -7.12 -17.31 -1.00
N LYS A 137 -6.39 -16.89 0.05
CA LYS A 137 -6.65 -17.29 1.45
C LYS A 137 -7.78 -16.49 2.10
N TYR A 138 -8.34 -15.51 1.39
CA TYR A 138 -9.46 -14.74 1.90
C TYR A 138 -10.70 -15.65 2.09
N ASP A 139 -11.24 -15.65 3.31
CA ASP A 139 -12.49 -16.31 3.66
C ASP A 139 -13.56 -15.26 3.97
N PRO A 140 -14.58 -15.10 3.09
CA PRO A 140 -15.60 -14.08 3.28
C PRO A 140 -16.45 -14.27 4.54
N ALA A 141 -16.56 -15.48 5.06
CA ALA A 141 -17.34 -15.77 6.26
C ALA A 141 -16.62 -15.37 7.55
N ASN A 142 -15.28 -15.44 7.57
CA ASN A 142 -14.49 -15.27 8.78
C ASN A 142 -13.59 -14.02 8.76
N HIS A 143 -13.27 -13.45 7.60
CA HIS A 143 -12.38 -12.28 7.50
C HIS A 143 -13.17 -11.00 7.28
N HIS A 144 -13.33 -10.21 8.33
CA HIS A 144 -14.06 -8.93 8.32
C HIS A 144 -13.15 -7.72 8.42
N ILE A 145 -12.03 -7.85 9.13
CA ILE A 145 -11.01 -6.80 9.31
C ILE A 145 -9.74 -7.25 8.61
N ILE A 146 -9.42 -6.61 7.50
CA ILE A 146 -8.39 -7.03 6.56
C ILE A 146 -7.32 -5.94 6.48
N SER A 147 -6.04 -6.32 6.64
CA SER A 147 -4.92 -5.42 6.37
C SER A 147 -4.40 -5.62 4.95
N ASN A 148 -4.14 -4.54 4.22
CA ASN A 148 -3.42 -4.59 2.95
C ASN A 148 -1.89 -4.50 3.14
N ALA A 149 -1.37 -4.78 4.34
CA ALA A 149 0.02 -4.63 4.70
C ALA A 149 0.57 -3.20 4.45
N SER A 150 1.87 -3.07 4.17
CA SER A 150 2.50 -1.81 3.77
C SER A 150 2.82 -1.79 2.27
N CYS A 151 3.08 -0.61 1.72
CA CYS A 151 3.58 -0.47 0.35
C CYS A 151 4.89 -1.25 0.13
N THR A 152 5.79 -1.22 1.10
CA THR A 152 7.05 -1.99 1.06
C THR A 152 6.80 -3.50 1.07
N THR A 153 5.86 -3.99 1.90
CA THR A 153 5.48 -5.41 1.91
C THR A 153 4.88 -5.84 0.58
N ASN A 154 4.06 -4.99 -0.04
CA ASN A 154 3.49 -5.25 -1.37
C ASN A 154 4.56 -5.34 -2.47
N CYS A 155 5.67 -4.61 -2.36
CA CYS A 155 6.81 -4.74 -3.28
C CYS A 155 7.65 -5.98 -2.96
N LEU A 156 7.97 -6.22 -1.68
CA LEU A 156 8.86 -7.28 -1.23
C LEU A 156 8.26 -8.67 -1.44
N ALA A 157 6.98 -8.86 -1.13
CA ALA A 157 6.36 -10.19 -1.10
C ALA A 157 6.32 -10.89 -2.46
N PRO A 158 5.97 -10.25 -3.59
CA PRO A 158 6.06 -10.88 -4.91
C PRO A 158 7.46 -11.36 -5.26
N MET A 159 8.49 -10.55 -5.00
CA MET A 159 9.89 -10.92 -5.27
C MET A 159 10.33 -12.08 -4.39
N ALA A 160 10.05 -12.01 -3.08
CA ALA A 160 10.38 -13.07 -2.14
C ALA A 160 9.68 -14.38 -2.47
N LYS A 161 8.39 -14.30 -2.90
CA LYS A 161 7.64 -15.48 -3.34
C LYS A 161 8.30 -16.18 -4.52
N VAL A 162 8.65 -15.44 -5.57
CA VAL A 162 9.31 -16.04 -6.77
C VAL A 162 10.63 -16.70 -6.40
N LEU A 163 11.46 -16.04 -5.58
CA LEU A 163 12.74 -16.65 -5.15
C LEU A 163 12.52 -17.87 -4.27
N ASN A 164 11.58 -17.81 -3.33
CA ASN A 164 11.32 -18.91 -2.41
C ASN A 164 10.71 -20.12 -3.11
N ASP A 165 9.76 -19.91 -4.01
CA ASP A 165 9.07 -20.99 -4.73
C ASP A 165 10.02 -21.77 -5.66
N ASN A 166 11.03 -21.11 -6.25
CA ASN A 166 11.96 -21.74 -7.19
C ASN A 166 13.21 -22.32 -6.52
N TRP A 167 13.78 -21.60 -5.54
CA TRP A 167 15.10 -21.98 -4.97
C TRP A 167 15.12 -22.16 -3.46
N GLY A 168 14.06 -21.69 -2.75
CA GLY A 168 14.00 -21.66 -1.30
C GLY A 168 14.88 -20.56 -0.70
N ILE A 169 14.31 -19.68 0.11
CA ILE A 169 15.06 -18.68 0.87
C ILE A 169 15.48 -19.28 2.21
N VAL A 170 16.79 -19.27 2.48
CA VAL A 170 17.37 -19.68 3.77
C VAL A 170 17.28 -18.53 4.77
N LYS A 171 17.80 -17.37 4.39
CA LYS A 171 17.77 -16.12 5.17
C LYS A 171 18.03 -14.93 4.25
N GLY A 172 17.73 -13.72 4.74
CA GLY A 172 18.02 -12.51 3.97
C GLY A 172 17.79 -11.22 4.74
N LEU A 173 18.36 -10.16 4.19
CA LEU A 173 18.20 -8.80 4.68
C LEU A 173 17.66 -7.91 3.55
N MET A 174 16.76 -6.99 3.92
CA MET A 174 16.25 -6.00 3.00
C MET A 174 16.51 -4.58 3.49
N THR A 175 16.73 -3.70 2.54
CA THR A 175 16.69 -2.25 2.78
C THR A 175 15.69 -1.64 1.85
N THR A 176 14.67 -0.97 2.37
CA THR A 176 13.86 -0.12 1.50
C THR A 176 14.45 1.28 1.46
N ILE A 177 14.87 1.72 0.26
CA ILE A 177 15.22 3.10 -0.05
C ILE A 177 13.90 3.80 -0.34
N HIS A 178 13.40 4.56 0.65
CA HIS A 178 12.01 4.97 0.67
C HIS A 178 11.88 6.49 0.62
N ALA A 179 10.97 6.97 -0.21
CA ALA A 179 10.55 8.37 -0.21
C ALA A 179 10.14 8.83 1.20
N TYR A 180 10.28 10.12 1.51
CA TYR A 180 9.74 10.66 2.76
C TYR A 180 8.21 10.60 2.79
N THR A 181 7.63 10.52 3.97
CA THR A 181 6.19 10.49 4.18
C THR A 181 5.80 11.47 5.29
N ASN A 182 4.50 11.76 5.44
CA ASN A 182 3.99 12.77 6.37
C ASN A 182 4.22 12.45 7.86
N ASP A 183 4.75 11.28 8.20
CA ASP A 183 5.23 10.98 9.55
C ASP A 183 6.59 11.62 9.85
N GLN A 184 7.29 12.14 8.84
CA GLN A 184 8.54 12.86 8.98
C GLN A 184 8.30 14.36 9.07
N VAL A 185 9.30 15.09 9.54
CA VAL A 185 9.23 16.52 9.80
C VAL A 185 9.96 17.32 8.70
N ILE A 186 9.48 18.52 8.39
CA ILE A 186 10.11 19.41 7.39
C ILE A 186 11.44 19.95 7.92
N LEU A 187 11.44 20.51 9.12
CA LEU A 187 12.64 20.95 9.86
C LEU A 187 12.77 20.12 11.14
N ASP A 188 13.94 20.17 11.79
CA ASP A 188 14.19 19.45 13.05
C ASP A 188 13.10 19.76 14.07
N PHE A 189 12.37 18.71 14.49
CA PHE A 189 11.21 18.83 15.38
C PHE A 189 11.04 17.54 16.21
N PRO A 190 10.45 17.61 17.42
CA PRO A 190 10.26 16.43 18.26
C PRO A 190 9.54 15.29 17.56
N HIS A 191 10.12 14.10 17.63
CA HIS A 191 9.57 12.85 17.10
C HIS A 191 10.01 11.69 18.00
N LYS A 192 9.22 10.61 18.10
CA LYS A 192 9.56 9.43 18.91
C LYS A 192 10.85 8.73 18.43
N ASP A 193 11.03 8.64 17.12
CA ASP A 193 12.28 8.21 16.50
C ASP A 193 13.16 9.45 16.31
N LEU A 194 14.30 9.51 17.00
CA LEU A 194 15.22 10.66 16.96
C LEU A 194 15.83 10.90 15.58
N ARG A 195 15.90 9.89 14.71
CA ARG A 195 16.34 10.05 13.33
C ARG A 195 15.25 10.70 12.47
N ARG A 196 13.98 10.32 12.68
CA ARG A 196 12.83 11.00 12.01
C ARG A 196 12.56 12.40 12.55
N ALA A 197 13.15 12.77 13.69
CA ALA A 197 13.12 14.13 14.21
C ALA A 197 13.93 15.14 13.37
N ARG A 198 14.69 14.66 12.38
CA ARG A 198 15.53 15.47 11.51
C ARG A 198 14.83 15.81 10.20
N ALA A 199 15.21 16.96 9.62
CA ALA A 199 14.63 17.50 8.39
C ALA A 199 14.62 16.48 7.23
N ALA A 200 13.43 16.13 6.76
CA ALA A 200 13.22 15.04 5.79
C ALA A 200 13.81 15.33 4.40
N ALA A 201 13.70 16.59 3.95
CA ALA A 201 14.02 16.95 2.56
C ALA A 201 15.52 17.13 2.28
N ILE A 202 16.39 17.05 3.31
CA ILE A 202 17.84 17.27 3.19
C ILE A 202 18.68 16.17 3.81
N ASN A 203 18.07 15.11 4.34
CA ASN A 203 18.77 14.02 5.01
C ASN A 203 18.36 12.65 4.47
N MET A 204 19.32 11.73 4.39
CA MET A 204 19.05 10.29 4.38
C MET A 204 18.86 9.82 5.82
N ILE A 205 17.70 9.22 6.11
CA ILE A 205 17.28 8.90 7.47
C ILE A 205 17.08 7.39 7.62
N PRO A 206 18.03 6.65 8.24
CA PRO A 206 17.81 5.25 8.59
C PRO A 206 16.74 5.15 9.68
N THR A 207 15.79 4.24 9.52
CA THR A 207 14.72 4.02 10.50
C THR A 207 14.19 2.59 10.42
N SER A 208 13.44 2.17 11.41
CA SER A 208 12.82 0.85 11.42
C SER A 208 11.71 0.72 10.37
N THR A 209 11.49 -0.51 9.89
CA THR A 209 10.32 -0.89 9.11
C THR A 209 9.80 -2.24 9.59
N GLY A 210 8.49 -2.39 9.65
CA GLY A 210 7.86 -3.68 9.91
C GLY A 210 7.70 -4.57 8.67
N ALA A 211 8.08 -4.09 7.49
CA ALA A 211 7.79 -4.76 6.22
C ALA A 211 8.38 -6.17 6.11
N ALA A 212 9.65 -6.35 6.53
CA ALA A 212 10.29 -7.67 6.49
C ALA A 212 9.65 -8.68 7.45
N LYS A 213 9.21 -8.21 8.63
CA LYS A 213 8.50 -9.06 9.60
C LYS A 213 7.08 -9.38 9.13
N ALA A 214 6.42 -8.44 8.47
CA ALA A 214 5.08 -8.62 7.91
C ALA A 214 5.03 -9.65 6.77
N ILE A 215 6.17 -9.97 6.13
CA ILE A 215 6.25 -11.06 5.15
C ILE A 215 5.75 -12.38 5.73
N ALA A 216 6.04 -12.68 6.99
CA ALA A 216 5.60 -13.91 7.64
C ALA A 216 4.06 -14.04 7.75
N LEU A 217 3.31 -12.94 7.64
CA LEU A 217 1.85 -12.96 7.64
C LEU A 217 1.28 -13.43 6.29
N VAL A 218 2.00 -13.15 5.20
CA VAL A 218 1.55 -13.48 3.83
C VAL A 218 2.29 -14.68 3.23
N LEU A 219 3.52 -14.93 3.65
CA LEU A 219 4.37 -16.07 3.31
C LEU A 219 4.90 -16.72 4.60
N PRO A 220 4.08 -17.54 5.30
CA PRO A 220 4.43 -18.09 6.62
C PRO A 220 5.74 -18.90 6.65
N GLU A 221 6.11 -19.51 5.53
CA GLU A 221 7.36 -20.28 5.36
C GLU A 221 8.62 -19.41 5.45
N LEU A 222 8.49 -18.08 5.34
CA LEU A 222 9.57 -17.11 5.51
C LEU A 222 9.65 -16.53 6.94
N LYS A 223 8.87 -17.05 7.87
CA LYS A 223 8.88 -16.59 9.26
C LYS A 223 10.31 -16.72 9.87
N GLY A 224 10.83 -15.58 10.33
CA GLY A 224 12.16 -15.49 10.96
C GLY A 224 13.34 -15.55 9.99
N LYS A 225 13.09 -15.63 8.68
CA LYS A 225 14.16 -15.69 7.66
C LYS A 225 14.54 -14.33 7.08
N LEU A 226 13.66 -13.34 7.16
CA LEU A 226 13.91 -12.00 6.63
C LEU A 226 13.82 -10.94 7.73
N ASP A 227 14.76 -10.00 7.72
CA ASP A 227 14.75 -8.77 8.52
C ASP A 227 15.28 -7.59 7.68
N GLY A 228 15.23 -6.37 8.22
CA GLY A 228 15.73 -5.21 7.52
C GLY A 228 15.28 -3.88 8.11
N TYR A 229 15.59 -2.81 7.40
CA TYR A 229 15.28 -1.44 7.82
C TYR A 229 14.94 -0.57 6.61
N ALA A 230 14.48 0.65 6.88
CA ALA A 230 14.22 1.67 5.86
C ALA A 230 15.33 2.72 5.86
N MET A 231 15.74 3.14 4.67
CA MET A 231 16.54 4.34 4.45
C MET A 231 15.63 5.37 3.78
N ARG A 232 15.12 6.34 4.55
CA ARG A 232 14.34 7.44 3.98
C ARG A 232 15.27 8.39 3.22
N VAL A 233 14.86 8.77 2.03
CA VAL A 233 15.63 9.65 1.14
C VAL A 233 14.83 10.89 0.76
N PRO A 234 15.48 12.02 0.36
CA PRO A 234 14.82 13.30 0.15
C PRO A 234 14.11 13.38 -1.21
N ILE A 235 13.22 12.44 -1.50
CA ILE A 235 12.32 12.43 -2.66
C ILE A 235 10.87 12.27 -2.22
N PRO A 236 9.89 12.85 -2.94
CA PRO A 236 8.49 12.88 -2.50
C PRO A 236 7.75 11.56 -2.75
N THR A 237 8.14 10.78 -3.75
CA THR A 237 7.60 9.46 -4.08
C THR A 237 8.60 8.67 -4.92
N GLY A 238 8.34 7.39 -5.13
CA GLY A 238 9.24 6.50 -5.86
C GLY A 238 10.28 5.86 -4.94
N SER A 239 9.95 4.65 -4.45
CA SER A 239 10.77 3.89 -3.51
C SER A 239 11.35 2.64 -4.18
N ALA A 240 12.40 2.07 -3.58
CA ALA A 240 12.98 0.81 -4.02
C ALA A 240 13.19 -0.14 -2.85
N THR A 241 12.91 -1.42 -3.04
CA THR A 241 13.27 -2.48 -2.11
C THR A 241 14.49 -3.22 -2.63
N ASP A 242 15.58 -3.12 -1.90
CA ASP A 242 16.82 -3.87 -2.10
C ASP A 242 16.76 -5.12 -1.22
N LEU A 243 16.68 -6.30 -1.83
CA LEU A 243 16.60 -7.58 -1.14
C LEU A 243 17.85 -8.40 -1.44
N THR A 244 18.58 -8.76 -0.38
CA THR A 244 19.72 -9.68 -0.45
C THR A 244 19.38 -10.95 0.35
N VAL A 245 19.42 -12.12 -0.31
CA VAL A 245 19.07 -13.41 0.29
C VAL A 245 20.12 -14.48 0.00
N GLU A 246 20.21 -15.45 0.91
CA GLU A 246 20.86 -16.73 0.68
C GLU A 246 19.80 -17.73 0.22
N LEU A 247 20.00 -18.37 -0.92
CA LEU A 247 19.11 -19.39 -1.47
C LEU A 247 19.56 -20.79 -1.05
N ALA A 248 18.63 -21.72 -0.93
CA ALA A 248 18.93 -23.12 -0.63
C ALA A 248 19.56 -23.85 -1.84
N LYS A 249 19.35 -23.34 -3.05
CA LYS A 249 19.91 -23.84 -4.28
C LYS A 249 20.57 -22.68 -5.01
N GLU A 250 21.70 -22.94 -5.66
CA GLU A 250 22.35 -21.97 -6.55
C GLU A 250 21.44 -21.60 -7.73
N ALA A 251 21.54 -20.35 -8.17
CA ALA A 251 20.86 -19.84 -9.33
C ALA A 251 21.76 -18.84 -10.05
N THR A 252 21.61 -18.74 -11.35
CA THR A 252 22.27 -17.72 -12.17
C THR A 252 21.41 -16.46 -12.27
N VAL A 253 22.02 -15.34 -12.62
CA VAL A 253 21.31 -14.08 -12.95
C VAL A 253 20.23 -14.33 -14.01
N ALA A 254 20.56 -15.10 -15.05
CA ALA A 254 19.65 -15.40 -16.15
C ALA A 254 18.41 -16.20 -15.70
N GLU A 255 18.60 -17.20 -14.84
CA GLU A 255 17.49 -18.00 -14.29
C GLU A 255 16.57 -17.17 -13.40
N ILE A 256 17.14 -16.33 -12.53
CA ILE A 256 16.36 -15.44 -11.66
C ILE A 256 15.53 -14.46 -12.50
N ASN A 257 16.17 -13.79 -13.46
CA ASN A 257 15.49 -12.83 -14.33
C ASN A 257 14.40 -13.51 -15.17
N ALA A 258 14.65 -14.73 -15.66
CA ALA A 258 13.66 -15.51 -16.40
C ALA A 258 12.44 -15.88 -15.52
N ALA A 259 12.67 -16.30 -14.28
CA ALA A 259 11.60 -16.63 -13.35
C ALA A 259 10.76 -15.39 -12.97
N MET A 260 11.40 -14.25 -12.73
CA MET A 260 10.71 -12.98 -12.47
C MET A 260 9.88 -12.53 -13.68
N LYS A 261 10.44 -12.61 -14.88
CA LYS A 261 9.74 -12.30 -16.15
C LYS A 261 8.54 -13.23 -16.38
N ALA A 262 8.71 -14.51 -16.11
CA ALA A 262 7.63 -15.49 -16.20
C ALA A 262 6.52 -15.21 -15.19
N ALA A 263 6.86 -14.89 -13.95
CA ALA A 263 5.88 -14.53 -12.91
C ALA A 263 5.12 -13.25 -13.27
N ALA A 264 5.82 -12.22 -13.74
CA ALA A 264 5.23 -10.94 -14.17
C ALA A 264 4.24 -11.10 -15.34
N ASN A 265 4.50 -12.02 -16.26
CA ASN A 265 3.61 -12.33 -17.39
C ASN A 265 2.53 -13.38 -17.04
N GLY A 266 2.67 -14.05 -15.91
CA GLY A 266 1.81 -15.15 -15.47
C GLY A 266 1.05 -14.85 -14.18
N ALA A 267 1.36 -15.59 -13.11
CA ALA A 267 0.62 -15.58 -11.86
C ALA A 267 0.62 -14.22 -11.13
N LEU A 268 1.65 -13.38 -11.35
CA LEU A 268 1.76 -12.06 -10.73
C LEU A 268 1.46 -10.91 -11.70
N LYS A 269 0.85 -11.21 -12.86
CA LYS A 269 0.47 -10.19 -13.83
C LYS A 269 -0.45 -9.15 -13.20
N GLY A 270 -0.12 -7.86 -13.39
CA GLY A 270 -0.84 -6.73 -12.80
C GLY A 270 -0.33 -6.32 -11.40
N TYR A 271 0.50 -7.16 -10.77
CA TYR A 271 1.10 -6.87 -9.45
C TYR A 271 2.62 -6.73 -9.54
N LEU A 272 3.28 -7.61 -10.28
CA LEU A 272 4.70 -7.56 -10.58
C LEU A 272 4.90 -7.16 -12.05
N THR A 273 5.71 -6.15 -12.30
CA THR A 273 6.19 -5.75 -13.62
C THR A 273 7.68 -6.05 -13.72
N TYR A 274 8.14 -6.38 -14.91
CA TYR A 274 9.55 -6.68 -15.21
C TYR A 274 10.09 -5.62 -16.16
N THR A 275 11.25 -5.05 -15.85
CA THR A 275 11.94 -4.09 -16.73
C THR A 275 13.39 -4.49 -17.01
N GLU A 276 13.86 -4.15 -18.21
CA GLU A 276 15.26 -4.19 -18.65
C GLU A 276 15.81 -2.77 -18.83
N ASP A 277 14.94 -1.76 -18.72
CA ASP A 277 15.30 -0.35 -18.88
C ASP A 277 16.03 0.17 -17.63
N PRO A 278 17.02 1.07 -17.80
CA PRO A 278 17.77 1.67 -16.69
C PRO A 278 16.98 2.80 -16.03
N ILE A 279 15.89 2.43 -15.35
CA ILE A 279 14.96 3.37 -14.70
C ILE A 279 15.48 3.93 -13.38
N VAL A 280 14.94 5.08 -12.99
CA VAL A 280 15.16 5.74 -11.70
C VAL A 280 13.82 6.08 -11.03
N SER A 281 13.86 6.61 -9.81
CA SER A 281 12.65 6.84 -8.99
C SER A 281 11.60 7.74 -9.65
N SER A 282 11.98 8.70 -10.51
CA SER A 282 11.02 9.55 -11.21
C SER A 282 10.24 8.84 -12.32
N ASP A 283 10.80 7.75 -12.86
CA ASP A 283 10.19 7.01 -13.98
C ASP A 283 9.02 6.14 -13.53
N ILE A 284 8.96 5.81 -12.22
CA ILE A 284 7.92 4.96 -11.65
C ILE A 284 6.76 5.73 -11.02
N VAL A 285 6.80 7.06 -11.08
CA VAL A 285 5.70 7.90 -10.57
C VAL A 285 4.42 7.59 -11.34
N THR A 286 3.35 7.29 -10.62
CA THR A 286 2.05 6.85 -11.16
C THR A 286 2.03 5.44 -11.78
N ASP A 287 3.07 4.64 -11.60
CA ASP A 287 2.99 3.21 -11.97
C ASP A 287 2.08 2.46 -10.97
N PRO A 288 1.06 1.72 -11.45
CA PRO A 288 0.12 1.02 -10.60
C PRO A 288 0.65 -0.31 -10.04
N SER A 289 1.83 -0.78 -10.43
CA SER A 289 2.38 -2.06 -9.98
C SER A 289 2.73 -2.03 -8.50
N SER A 290 2.61 -3.17 -7.83
CA SER A 290 3.14 -3.36 -6.48
C SER A 290 4.67 -3.35 -6.47
N CYS A 291 5.26 -3.90 -7.53
CA CYS A 291 6.70 -4.05 -7.69
C CYS A 291 7.06 -4.02 -9.18
N ILE A 292 8.02 -3.21 -9.55
CA ILE A 292 8.68 -3.22 -10.86
C ILE A 292 10.06 -3.83 -10.64
N PHE A 293 10.23 -5.09 -11.01
CA PHE A 293 11.50 -5.81 -10.87
C PHE A 293 12.51 -5.30 -11.89
N ASP A 294 13.65 -4.82 -11.40
CA ASP A 294 14.76 -4.32 -12.21
C ASP A 294 15.78 -5.43 -12.49
N SER A 295 15.72 -6.01 -13.68
CA SER A 295 16.58 -7.14 -14.07
C SER A 295 18.05 -6.75 -14.23
N GLY A 296 18.34 -5.48 -14.52
CA GLY A 296 19.70 -4.97 -14.66
C GLY A 296 20.47 -4.91 -13.33
N LEU A 297 19.75 -4.88 -12.21
CA LEU A 297 20.33 -4.82 -10.86
C LEU A 297 20.47 -6.20 -10.20
N THR A 298 20.07 -7.29 -10.84
CA THR A 298 20.25 -8.65 -10.30
C THR A 298 21.74 -8.99 -10.20
N LYS A 299 22.17 -9.42 -8.99
CA LYS A 299 23.55 -9.88 -8.71
C LYS A 299 23.52 -11.23 -8.01
N VAL A 300 24.49 -12.08 -8.35
CA VAL A 300 24.63 -13.42 -7.77
C VAL A 300 26.11 -13.68 -7.43
N ILE A 301 26.36 -14.19 -6.23
CA ILE A 301 27.66 -14.68 -5.78
C ILE A 301 27.41 -16.01 -5.05
N GLY A 302 27.74 -17.14 -5.70
CA GLY A 302 27.34 -18.45 -5.20
C GLY A 302 25.83 -18.56 -5.03
N ASN A 303 25.37 -18.87 -3.84
CA ASN A 303 23.93 -18.90 -3.50
C ASN A 303 23.40 -17.57 -2.91
N GLN A 304 24.24 -16.54 -2.81
CA GLN A 304 23.81 -15.22 -2.38
C GLN A 304 23.28 -14.42 -3.59
N VAL A 305 22.04 -13.95 -3.48
CA VAL A 305 21.33 -13.22 -4.51
C VAL A 305 20.92 -11.85 -4.01
N LYS A 306 21.13 -10.83 -4.83
CA LYS A 306 20.67 -9.47 -4.61
C LYS A 306 19.77 -9.04 -5.76
N ILE A 307 18.57 -8.55 -5.43
CA ILE A 307 17.57 -8.06 -6.39
C ILE A 307 16.98 -6.74 -5.91
N VAL A 308 16.47 -5.96 -6.86
CA VAL A 308 15.83 -4.66 -6.58
C VAL A 308 14.46 -4.63 -7.25
N GLY A 309 13.47 -4.13 -6.50
CA GLY A 309 12.15 -3.81 -7.00
C GLY A 309 11.79 -2.37 -6.70
N TRP A 310 11.33 -1.63 -7.72
CA TRP A 310 10.81 -0.27 -7.61
C TRP A 310 9.32 -0.27 -7.34
N TYR A 311 8.80 0.75 -6.67
CA TYR A 311 7.37 0.93 -6.45
C TYR A 311 7.00 2.38 -6.16
N ASP A 312 5.92 2.85 -6.77
CA ASP A 312 5.29 4.09 -6.30
C ASP A 312 4.58 3.77 -4.97
N ASN A 313 5.17 4.23 -3.88
CA ASN A 313 4.71 3.90 -2.53
C ASN A 313 3.31 4.45 -2.19
N GLU A 314 2.79 5.41 -2.96
CA GLU A 314 1.45 5.95 -2.81
C GLU A 314 0.51 5.42 -3.88
N TRP A 315 0.85 5.57 -5.17
CA TRP A 315 -0.04 5.21 -6.27
C TRP A 315 -0.15 3.69 -6.45
N GLY A 316 0.95 2.96 -6.50
CA GLY A 316 0.94 1.50 -6.60
C GLY A 316 0.18 0.86 -5.43
N TYR A 317 0.41 1.35 -4.21
CA TYR A 317 -0.30 0.88 -3.03
C TYR A 317 -1.80 1.19 -3.08
N SER A 318 -2.18 2.38 -3.54
CA SER A 318 -3.60 2.78 -3.67
C SER A 318 -4.33 1.95 -4.73
N ASN A 319 -3.65 1.55 -5.82
CA ASN A 319 -4.21 0.61 -6.78
C ASN A 319 -4.40 -0.79 -6.18
N ARG A 320 -3.50 -1.24 -5.29
CA ARG A 320 -3.73 -2.52 -4.54
C ARG A 320 -4.95 -2.45 -3.64
N LEU A 321 -5.25 -1.30 -3.04
CA LEU A 321 -6.49 -1.11 -2.27
C LEU A 321 -7.74 -1.22 -3.19
N VAL A 322 -7.68 -0.65 -4.40
CA VAL A 322 -8.75 -0.80 -5.40
C VAL A 322 -8.97 -2.28 -5.75
N ASP A 323 -7.89 -3.01 -6.04
CA ASP A 323 -7.96 -4.43 -6.38
C ASP A 323 -8.48 -5.28 -5.22
N LEU A 324 -8.00 -5.04 -3.99
CA LEU A 324 -8.42 -5.78 -2.81
C LEU A 324 -9.91 -5.52 -2.50
N ILE A 325 -10.36 -4.26 -2.59
CA ILE A 325 -11.78 -3.92 -2.41
C ILE A 325 -12.64 -4.59 -3.47
N SER A 326 -12.21 -4.57 -4.74
CA SER A 326 -12.92 -5.26 -5.82
C SER A 326 -12.96 -6.77 -5.61
N TYR A 327 -11.86 -7.36 -5.13
CA TYR A 327 -11.77 -8.79 -4.84
C TYR A 327 -12.71 -9.22 -3.70
N VAL A 328 -12.64 -8.52 -2.57
CA VAL A 328 -13.50 -8.75 -1.39
C VAL A 328 -14.98 -8.50 -1.74
N GLY A 329 -15.24 -7.45 -2.49
CA GLY A 329 -16.60 -7.05 -2.87
C GLY A 329 -17.35 -8.06 -3.74
N LYS A 330 -16.65 -8.94 -4.47
CA LYS A 330 -17.29 -10.02 -5.25
C LYS A 330 -18.02 -11.05 -4.40
N THR A 331 -17.78 -11.07 -3.11
CA THR A 331 -18.35 -12.05 -2.17
C THR A 331 -19.40 -11.45 -1.23
N LEU A 332 -19.73 -10.15 -1.39
CA LEU A 332 -20.72 -9.41 -0.58
C LEU A 332 -22.11 -9.34 -1.29
#